data_30b552210a7a5c578719a1025624d673
#
_entry.id   30b552210a7a5c578719a1025624d673
#
_cell.length_a   1.000
_cell.length_b   1.000
_cell.length_c   1.000
_cell.angle_alpha   90.00
_cell.angle_beta   90.00
_cell.angle_gamma   90.00
#
_symmetry.space_group_name_H-M   'P 1'
#
loop_
_entity.id
_entity.type
_entity.pdbx_description
1 polymer ?
#
loop_
_entity_poly.entity_id
_entity_poly.type
_entity_poly.pdbx_seq_one_letter_code
_entity_poly.pdbx_strand_id
1 'polypeptide(L)'
;MILAASAMSAGAQGFTATANWVTPINANNGISTPEAVAASDNNTFLVSKFVSKGNDNSLNFVNFGSQEKVAFGAPNKATSGNDNLLLTKVNADGTAAWHVYSKQGRVANASAATTSDGGVVVAAVTSFTAFNAKEATDIPANSILDIVDAYNHTTTIEKAFAGSAVYDIVVLKISADGHLDWFKHFAADDASSLTAKIAVDNADNIYIGGQHAKTLSFGENAVAARSAKSLYLVKLDNAGNFVKSFDISGTDAEDYIDAVTFADGKIFVAGRVKAKAEGNTIAFADITLAPTTFDDVFAAAFSTDLVPVWASIANSVAASDGKHTSQVKGIDVSEGFVLVSGFVKGGYTAAGATDAVTMSSGTKLEGMVIGFSVADGALSKGVCVSEGISGLYSATIKGNKIYAFGYNIANADKQGSSLFEFDGENANENVIATTNEPASAGYPTTFYAKFVNSSLLAGVRAKGKGINVLGNVYDYTNQKDFTATVMSINLKDVFGGISTTETANDARIWAVSGAVKISVASPTSVAVYNVAGQIVAKRIVTDETTIALPAGFYIVNGKKVVVK
;
A
#
# COMPACT_ATOMS: atom_id res chain seq x y z
N MET A 1 20.23 -23.64 6.33
CA MET A 1 19.44 -24.84 6.67
C MET A 1 18.03 -24.58 6.12
N ILE A 2 17.75 -25.16 4.97
CA ILE A 2 16.47 -24.96 4.25
C ILE A 2 15.44 -25.84 4.99
N LEU A 3 14.50 -25.21 5.71
CA LEU A 3 13.33 -25.93 6.22
C LEU A 3 12.26 -25.99 5.12
N ALA A 4 11.91 -27.19 4.74
CA ALA A 4 10.80 -27.47 3.86
C ALA A 4 9.48 -27.01 4.53
N ALA A 5 8.72 -26.16 3.81
CA ALA A 5 7.40 -25.72 4.25
C ALA A 5 6.43 -26.90 4.24
N SER A 6 5.91 -27.28 5.39
CA SER A 6 4.80 -28.19 5.50
C SER A 6 3.49 -27.44 5.24
N ALA A 7 2.73 -27.83 4.22
CA ALA A 7 1.39 -27.34 3.98
C ALA A 7 0.45 -27.87 5.06
N MET A 8 -0.13 -26.97 5.87
CA MET A 8 -1.25 -27.30 6.74
C MET A 8 -2.55 -26.86 6.08
N SER A 9 -3.41 -27.82 5.76
CA SER A 9 -4.76 -27.57 5.29
C SER A 9 -5.67 -27.23 6.48
N ALA A 10 -6.11 -25.97 6.59
CA ALA A 10 -7.29 -25.64 7.38
C ALA A 10 -8.52 -26.00 6.54
N GLY A 11 -9.43 -26.77 7.11
CA GLY A 11 -10.56 -27.41 6.43
C GLY A 11 -11.63 -26.43 5.91
N ALA A 12 -11.37 -25.83 4.79
CA ALA A 12 -12.30 -25.32 3.79
C ALA A 12 -11.59 -25.46 2.45
N GLN A 13 -12.27 -25.87 1.39
CA GLN A 13 -11.69 -26.25 0.11
C GLN A 13 -10.57 -25.32 -0.36
N GLY A 14 -9.32 -25.82 -0.36
CA GLY A 14 -8.35 -25.48 -1.40
C GLY A 14 -7.58 -24.15 -1.32
N PHE A 15 -7.56 -23.43 -0.21
CA PHE A 15 -6.73 -22.24 -0.07
C PHE A 15 -5.28 -22.65 0.26
N THR A 16 -4.37 -22.47 -0.69
CA THR A 16 -2.96 -22.81 -0.52
C THR A 16 -2.09 -21.55 -0.73
N ALA A 17 -2.03 -20.69 0.28
CA ALA A 17 -1.04 -19.61 0.31
C ALA A 17 0.26 -20.11 0.93
N THR A 18 1.38 -19.60 0.44
CA THR A 18 2.71 -19.84 1.02
C THR A 18 3.42 -18.51 1.22
N ALA A 19 4.26 -18.41 2.26
CA ALA A 19 5.11 -17.24 2.41
C ALA A 19 6.30 -17.34 1.43
N ASN A 20 6.50 -16.30 0.61
CA ASN A 20 7.75 -16.14 -0.12
C ASN A 20 8.87 -15.78 0.87
N TRP A 21 8.59 -14.82 1.74
CA TRP A 21 9.46 -14.42 2.84
C TRP A 21 8.67 -13.69 3.93
N VAL A 22 9.22 -13.71 5.15
CA VAL A 22 8.70 -12.99 6.32
C VAL A 22 9.88 -12.39 7.08
N THR A 23 9.87 -11.09 7.32
CA THR A 23 10.99 -10.37 7.91
C THR A 23 10.51 -9.46 9.04
N PRO A 24 10.83 -9.76 10.30
CA PRO A 24 10.63 -8.86 11.43
C PRO A 24 11.54 -7.64 11.35
N ILE A 25 11.03 -6.47 11.73
CA ILE A 25 11.78 -5.23 11.87
C ILE A 25 11.97 -4.98 13.36
N ASN A 26 13.07 -5.49 13.90
CA ASN A 26 13.33 -5.50 15.34
C ASN A 26 13.97 -4.20 15.80
N ALA A 27 13.26 -3.44 16.62
CA ALA A 27 13.78 -2.24 17.30
C ALA A 27 14.30 -2.60 18.69
N ASN A 28 15.50 -2.14 19.06
CA ASN A 28 16.09 -2.47 20.36
C ASN A 28 15.43 -1.73 21.53
N ASN A 29 14.95 -0.52 21.31
CA ASN A 29 14.35 0.33 22.36
C ASN A 29 13.28 1.23 21.75
N GLY A 30 12.14 0.66 21.41
CA GLY A 30 11.06 1.41 20.81
C GLY A 30 10.07 0.57 20.02
N ILE A 31 9.28 1.24 19.23
CA ILE A 31 8.24 0.65 18.37
C ILE A 31 8.67 0.78 16.92
N SER A 32 8.66 -0.31 16.18
CA SER A 32 8.72 -0.27 14.71
C SER A 32 7.33 -0.34 14.11
N THR A 33 7.10 0.39 13.02
CA THR A 33 5.82 0.44 12.33
C THR A 33 6.04 0.47 10.83
N PRO A 34 5.44 -0.44 10.06
CA PRO A 34 5.43 -0.31 8.60
C PRO A 34 4.50 0.83 8.20
N GLU A 35 4.90 1.64 7.21
CA GLU A 35 4.15 2.82 6.75
C GLU A 35 3.65 2.68 5.32
N ALA A 36 4.50 2.19 4.42
CA ALA A 36 4.16 2.05 3.01
C ALA A 36 4.98 0.97 2.33
N VAL A 37 4.50 0.50 1.21
CA VAL A 37 5.25 -0.30 0.24
C VAL A 37 5.14 0.33 -1.14
N ALA A 38 6.26 0.36 -1.86
CA ALA A 38 6.28 0.60 -3.29
C ALA A 38 6.86 -0.65 -3.95
N ALA A 39 6.18 -1.16 -4.97
CA ALA A 39 6.61 -2.35 -5.65
C ALA A 39 6.30 -2.29 -7.14
N SER A 40 7.23 -2.79 -7.94
CA SER A 40 7.09 -3.13 -9.35
C SER A 40 7.51 -4.58 -9.54
N ASP A 41 7.45 -5.11 -10.75
CA ASP A 41 7.73 -6.52 -11.04
C ASP A 41 9.05 -7.03 -10.45
N ASN A 42 10.08 -6.18 -10.39
CA ASN A 42 11.43 -6.57 -9.99
C ASN A 42 11.96 -5.82 -8.76
N ASN A 43 11.22 -4.87 -8.22
CA ASN A 43 11.70 -4.04 -7.11
C ASN A 43 10.64 -3.94 -6.02
N THR A 44 11.06 -4.16 -4.79
CA THR A 44 10.22 -3.95 -3.61
C THR A 44 10.93 -3.01 -2.64
N PHE A 45 10.25 -1.95 -2.25
CA PHE A 45 10.71 -0.97 -1.29
C PHE A 45 9.73 -0.89 -0.13
N LEU A 46 10.24 -0.97 1.07
CA LEU A 46 9.46 -0.86 2.31
C LEU A 46 9.82 0.44 3.01
N VAL A 47 8.80 1.21 3.34
CA VAL A 47 8.95 2.37 4.20
C VAL A 47 8.45 1.99 5.58
N SER A 48 9.32 2.16 6.56
CA SER A 48 9.02 1.91 7.97
C SER A 48 9.38 3.13 8.78
N LYS A 49 8.75 3.29 9.91
CA LYS A 49 9.20 4.26 10.90
C LYS A 49 9.52 3.59 12.24
N PHE A 50 10.39 4.22 12.96
CA PHE A 50 10.87 3.79 14.24
C PHE A 50 10.63 4.88 15.28
N VAL A 51 9.90 4.54 16.34
CA VAL A 51 9.65 5.41 17.48
C VAL A 51 10.52 4.97 18.63
N SER A 52 11.45 5.80 19.06
CA SER A 52 12.22 5.55 20.27
C SER A 52 11.35 5.67 21.53
N LYS A 53 11.50 4.70 22.43
CA LYS A 53 10.94 4.75 23.77
C LYS A 53 12.08 4.66 24.77
N GLY A 54 12.50 5.75 25.36
CA GLY A 54 13.49 5.67 26.45
C GLY A 54 14.21 6.97 26.68
N ASN A 55 14.55 7.17 27.95
CA ASN A 55 15.31 8.33 28.42
C ASN A 55 16.80 8.00 28.59
N ASP A 56 17.25 6.85 28.08
CA ASP A 56 18.64 6.47 28.16
C ASP A 56 19.42 7.01 26.94
N ASN A 57 20.69 7.31 27.18
CA ASN A 57 21.60 7.79 26.14
C ASN A 57 22.11 6.65 25.24
N SER A 58 21.42 5.51 25.18
CA SER A 58 21.83 4.39 24.37
C SER A 58 21.50 4.63 22.90
N LEU A 59 22.38 4.22 22.00
CA LEU A 59 22.12 4.17 20.57
C LEU A 59 20.90 3.30 20.28
N ASN A 60 19.91 3.88 19.63
CA ASN A 60 18.80 3.09 19.11
C ASN A 60 19.19 2.50 17.77
N PHE A 61 18.75 1.30 17.53
CA PHE A 61 18.94 0.65 16.25
C PHE A 61 17.74 -0.20 15.88
N VAL A 62 17.60 -0.43 14.58
CA VAL A 62 16.62 -1.34 13.99
C VAL A 62 17.37 -2.42 13.21
N ASN A 63 16.98 -3.67 13.38
CA ASN A 63 17.43 -4.78 12.55
C ASN A 63 16.33 -5.16 11.59
N PHE A 64 16.66 -5.26 10.31
CA PHE A 64 15.80 -5.81 9.29
C PHE A 64 16.10 -7.32 9.16
N GLY A 65 15.25 -8.16 9.76
CA GLY A 65 15.54 -9.59 9.89
C GLY A 65 16.73 -9.86 10.81
N SER A 66 17.67 -10.66 10.33
CA SER A 66 18.93 -10.98 10.99
C SER A 66 20.11 -10.14 10.51
N GLN A 67 19.84 -9.12 9.67
CA GLN A 67 20.88 -8.33 9.02
C GLN A 67 21.47 -7.25 9.92
N GLU A 68 22.44 -6.53 9.35
CA GLU A 68 23.17 -5.48 10.03
C GLU A 68 22.24 -4.41 10.63
N LYS A 69 22.66 -3.89 11.78
CA LYS A 69 21.93 -2.90 12.54
C LYS A 69 22.03 -1.53 11.87
N VAL A 70 20.87 -0.95 11.54
CA VAL A 70 20.80 0.48 11.21
C VAL A 70 20.75 1.26 12.50
N ALA A 71 21.83 1.98 12.83
CA ALA A 71 21.94 2.79 14.03
C ALA A 71 21.36 4.18 13.77
N PHE A 72 20.32 4.55 14.50
CA PHE A 72 19.79 5.92 14.57
C PHE A 72 20.52 6.66 15.69
N GLY A 73 20.71 7.96 15.55
CA GLY A 73 21.33 8.79 16.58
C GLY A 73 20.66 8.64 17.96
N ALA A 74 21.38 9.02 19.02
CA ALA A 74 20.80 8.99 20.36
C ALA A 74 19.45 9.73 20.36
N PRO A 75 18.39 9.13 20.93
CA PRO A 75 17.12 9.83 21.02
C PRO A 75 17.36 11.08 21.87
N ASN A 76 16.88 12.22 21.38
CA ASN A 76 16.79 13.37 22.26
C ASN A 76 15.97 12.97 23.49
N LYS A 77 16.47 13.24 24.67
CA LYS A 77 15.86 12.90 25.96
C LYS A 77 14.43 13.38 26.18
N ALA A 78 13.90 14.12 25.27
CA ALA A 78 12.60 14.72 25.39
C ALA A 78 11.52 13.88 24.71
N THR A 79 10.81 13.12 25.49
CA THR A 79 9.44 12.68 25.27
C THR A 79 9.15 11.94 23.94
N SER A 80 8.88 10.65 24.06
CA SER A 80 8.02 9.84 23.18
C SER A 80 7.64 10.50 21.85
N GLY A 81 8.32 10.18 20.77
CA GLY A 81 7.82 10.55 19.46
C GLY A 81 8.82 10.95 18.38
N ASN A 82 10.07 10.52 18.43
CA ASN A 82 10.98 10.66 17.30
C ASN A 82 10.78 9.50 16.34
N ASP A 83 9.91 9.69 15.36
CA ASP A 83 9.65 8.72 14.31
C ASP A 83 10.71 8.86 13.22
N ASN A 84 11.80 8.10 13.31
CA ASN A 84 12.80 8.05 12.26
C ASN A 84 12.25 7.28 11.05
N LEU A 85 12.65 7.72 9.86
CA LEU A 85 12.35 7.04 8.60
C LEU A 85 13.38 5.94 8.34
N LEU A 86 12.91 4.78 7.88
CA LEU A 86 13.73 3.71 7.32
C LEU A 86 13.10 3.26 6.00
N LEU A 87 13.78 3.53 4.90
CA LEU A 87 13.48 2.98 3.58
C LEU A 87 14.42 1.82 3.33
N THR A 88 13.88 0.66 2.97
CA THR A 88 14.65 -0.55 2.68
C THR A 88 14.27 -1.07 1.30
N LYS A 89 15.25 -1.29 0.43
CA LYS A 89 15.07 -2.12 -0.75
C LYS A 89 15.19 -3.58 -0.37
N VAL A 90 14.20 -4.37 -0.77
CA VAL A 90 14.08 -5.78 -0.38
C VAL A 90 14.36 -6.67 -1.59
N ASN A 91 15.23 -7.65 -1.40
CA ASN A 91 15.51 -8.71 -2.36
C ASN A 91 14.33 -9.70 -2.42
N ALA A 92 14.32 -10.56 -3.44
CA ALA A 92 13.28 -11.56 -3.64
C ALA A 92 13.17 -12.58 -2.50
N ASP A 93 14.24 -12.76 -1.71
CA ASP A 93 14.29 -13.64 -0.54
C ASP A 93 13.89 -12.94 0.78
N GLY A 94 13.51 -11.68 0.73
CA GLY A 94 13.12 -10.88 1.91
C GLY A 94 14.29 -10.25 2.66
N THR A 95 15.52 -10.39 2.19
CA THR A 95 16.69 -9.70 2.76
C THR A 95 16.77 -8.26 2.25
N ALA A 96 17.41 -7.38 3.01
CA ALA A 96 17.67 -6.02 2.55
C ALA A 96 18.81 -5.99 1.53
N ALA A 97 18.60 -5.28 0.42
CA ALA A 97 19.68 -4.93 -0.50
C ALA A 97 20.46 -3.73 0.03
N TRP A 98 19.73 -2.72 0.52
CA TRP A 98 20.28 -1.52 1.11
C TRP A 98 19.23 -0.78 1.96
N HIS A 99 19.70 0.20 2.75
CA HIS A 99 18.86 1.10 3.54
C HIS A 99 19.18 2.57 3.27
N VAL A 100 18.13 3.39 3.28
CA VAL A 100 18.19 4.85 3.41
C VAL A 100 17.38 5.23 4.64
N TYR A 101 17.92 6.07 5.52
CA TYR A 101 17.27 6.35 6.79
C TYR A 101 17.49 7.79 7.27
N SER A 102 16.65 8.25 8.19
CA SER A 102 16.86 9.53 8.86
C SER A 102 17.60 9.33 10.19
N LYS A 103 18.65 10.11 10.43
CA LYS A 103 19.31 10.19 11.74
C LYS A 103 18.55 11.08 12.71
N GLN A 104 17.94 12.12 12.18
CA GLN A 104 17.20 13.12 12.95
C GLN A 104 15.93 13.48 12.21
N GLY A 105 14.99 14.07 12.94
CA GLY A 105 13.72 14.50 12.43
C GLY A 105 12.57 13.61 12.85
N ARG A 106 11.36 14.06 12.61
CA ARG A 106 10.13 13.35 12.90
C ARG A 106 9.30 13.20 11.64
N VAL A 107 9.05 11.97 11.26
CA VAL A 107 8.15 11.62 10.16
C VAL A 107 6.80 11.22 10.74
N ALA A 108 5.77 12.00 10.45
CA ALA A 108 4.41 11.73 10.91
C ALA A 108 3.76 10.60 10.09
N ASN A 109 3.92 10.67 8.78
CA ASN A 109 3.49 9.63 7.84
C ASN A 109 4.37 9.66 6.58
N ALA A 110 4.37 8.57 5.83
CA ALA A 110 5.08 8.48 4.56
C ALA A 110 4.29 7.64 3.55
N SER A 111 4.56 7.89 2.29
CA SER A 111 4.01 7.17 1.13
C SER A 111 5.11 7.01 0.09
N ALA A 112 5.07 5.94 -0.70
CA ALA A 112 6.12 5.65 -1.68
C ALA A 112 5.55 5.10 -2.98
N ALA A 113 6.25 5.37 -4.08
CA ALA A 113 5.95 4.80 -5.40
C ALA A 113 7.24 4.53 -6.17
N THR A 114 7.28 3.44 -6.92
CA THR A 114 8.42 3.06 -7.76
C THR A 114 8.52 3.96 -9.00
N THR A 115 9.72 4.11 -9.52
CA THR A 115 10.00 4.83 -10.76
C THR A 115 10.48 3.87 -11.86
N SER A 116 10.39 4.29 -13.11
CA SER A 116 10.71 3.46 -14.28
C SER A 116 12.18 3.02 -14.34
N ASP A 117 13.08 3.80 -13.74
CA ASP A 117 14.51 3.50 -13.62
C ASP A 117 14.85 2.47 -12.51
N GLY A 118 13.84 1.91 -11.85
CA GLY A 118 13.98 0.95 -10.75
C GLY A 118 14.30 1.59 -9.40
N GLY A 119 14.20 2.90 -9.29
CA GLY A 119 14.26 3.65 -8.05
C GLY A 119 12.91 3.81 -7.36
N VAL A 120 12.85 4.72 -6.40
CA VAL A 120 11.65 5.00 -5.61
C VAL A 120 11.55 6.48 -5.25
N VAL A 121 10.34 7.01 -5.27
CA VAL A 121 10.02 8.32 -4.70
C VAL A 121 9.27 8.12 -3.39
N VAL A 122 9.68 8.82 -2.35
CA VAL A 122 9.05 8.82 -1.03
C VAL A 122 8.56 10.22 -0.73
N ALA A 123 7.28 10.37 -0.41
CA ALA A 123 6.73 11.59 0.16
C ALA A 123 6.53 11.38 1.67
N ALA A 124 7.19 12.19 2.47
CA ALA A 124 7.12 12.13 3.92
C ALA A 124 6.56 13.45 4.47
N VAL A 125 5.57 13.36 5.34
CA VAL A 125 5.14 14.50 6.15
C VAL A 125 6.01 14.55 7.39
N THR A 126 6.79 15.60 7.49
CA THR A 126 7.68 15.84 8.63
C THR A 126 7.06 16.87 9.56
N SER A 127 7.05 16.61 10.85
CA SER A 127 6.64 17.62 11.82
C SER A 127 7.86 18.14 12.55
N PHE A 128 8.05 19.45 12.46
CA PHE A 128 8.97 20.16 13.31
C PHE A 128 8.24 20.58 14.60
N THR A 129 7.90 19.63 15.43
CA THR A 129 7.65 19.99 16.84
C THR A 129 9.01 20.29 17.42
N ALA A 130 9.22 21.53 17.87
CA ALA A 130 10.34 21.82 18.73
C ALA A 130 10.44 20.70 19.76
N PHE A 131 11.42 19.82 19.60
CA PHE A 131 11.90 19.02 20.73
C PHE A 131 12.02 20.01 21.86
N ASN A 132 11.48 19.69 23.01
CA ASN A 132 11.50 20.59 24.16
C ASN A 132 12.76 21.44 24.12
N ALA A 133 12.63 22.70 23.83
CA ALA A 133 13.71 23.62 23.50
C ALA A 133 14.80 23.75 24.59
N LYS A 134 14.69 22.97 25.66
CA LYS A 134 15.64 22.94 26.78
C LYS A 134 16.85 22.01 26.57
N GLU A 135 16.83 21.10 25.59
CA GLU A 135 17.91 20.12 25.41
C GLU A 135 18.43 19.99 23.97
N ALA A 136 17.93 20.78 23.02
CA ALA A 136 18.33 20.73 21.61
C ALA A 136 19.58 21.60 21.31
N THR A 137 20.61 21.52 22.13
CA THR A 137 21.84 22.29 21.92
C THR A 137 22.68 21.76 20.76
N ASP A 138 22.46 20.53 20.31
CA ASP A 138 23.28 19.87 19.30
C ASP A 138 22.58 19.66 17.94
N ILE A 139 21.32 20.04 17.80
CA ILE A 139 20.62 20.02 16.52
C ILE A 139 20.73 21.42 15.91
N PRO A 140 21.20 21.57 14.67
CA PRO A 140 21.13 22.85 13.97
C PRO A 140 19.68 23.36 14.06
N ALA A 141 19.51 24.60 14.50
CA ALA A 141 18.19 25.20 14.78
C ALA A 141 17.23 25.16 13.58
N ASN A 142 17.72 24.82 12.40
CA ASN A 142 17.02 24.78 11.14
C ASN A 142 16.87 23.38 10.53
N SER A 143 17.44 22.32 11.13
CA SER A 143 17.33 20.96 10.57
C SER A 143 15.95 20.38 10.79
N ILE A 144 15.34 19.83 9.72
CA ILE A 144 14.08 19.12 9.78
C ILE A 144 14.33 17.61 9.74
N LEU A 145 15.25 17.21 8.88
CA LEU A 145 15.50 15.81 8.58
C LEU A 145 16.93 15.64 8.09
N ASP A 146 17.68 14.71 8.70
CA ASP A 146 19.00 14.30 8.20
C ASP A 146 18.85 12.93 7.56
N ILE A 147 18.96 12.85 6.25
CA ILE A 147 18.90 11.62 5.47
C ILE A 147 20.28 11.05 5.24
N VAL A 148 20.45 9.78 5.51
CA VAL A 148 21.65 8.99 5.19
C VAL A 148 21.31 8.00 4.09
N ASP A 149 21.99 8.12 2.96
CA ASP A 149 21.80 7.21 1.82
C ASP A 149 22.59 5.89 1.99
N ALA A 150 22.44 4.96 1.05
CA ALA A 150 23.11 3.66 1.10
C ALA A 150 24.65 3.74 1.01
N TYR A 151 25.19 4.88 0.60
CA TYR A 151 26.63 5.17 0.53
C TYR A 151 27.16 5.92 1.78
N ASN A 152 26.33 6.05 2.82
CA ASN A 152 26.61 6.81 4.03
C ASN A 152 26.81 8.31 3.82
N HIS A 153 26.32 8.88 2.72
CA HIS A 153 26.26 10.32 2.56
C HIS A 153 25.10 10.86 3.39
N THR A 154 25.37 11.91 4.15
CA THR A 154 24.34 12.59 4.95
C THR A 154 23.92 13.87 4.26
N THR A 155 22.62 14.01 4.03
CA THR A 155 22.01 15.23 3.49
C THR A 155 21.08 15.82 4.55
N THR A 156 21.37 17.04 4.98
CA THR A 156 20.53 17.81 5.91
C THR A 156 19.48 18.59 5.15
N ILE A 157 18.22 18.40 5.50
CA ILE A 157 17.08 19.15 4.98
C ILE A 157 16.69 20.17 6.04
N GLU A 158 16.81 21.45 5.71
CA GLU A 158 16.47 22.55 6.61
C GLU A 158 15.00 22.92 6.46
N LYS A 159 14.40 23.44 7.54
CA LYS A 159 13.01 23.93 7.49
C LYS A 159 12.91 25.20 6.62
N ALA A 160 11.83 25.31 5.86
CA ALA A 160 11.58 26.46 5.01
C ALA A 160 11.04 27.67 5.79
N PHE A 161 10.48 27.48 6.99
CA PHE A 161 9.86 28.55 7.80
C PHE A 161 10.42 28.66 9.21
N ALA A 162 10.41 29.89 9.74
CA ALA A 162 10.88 30.24 11.10
C ALA A 162 9.88 29.96 12.23
N GLY A 163 8.79 29.24 11.98
CA GLY A 163 7.73 28.98 12.98
C GLY A 163 8.05 27.82 13.94
N SER A 164 7.35 27.77 15.08
CA SER A 164 7.59 26.79 16.15
C SER A 164 6.83 25.45 16.02
N ALA A 165 5.88 25.34 15.10
CA ALA A 165 5.12 24.11 14.86
C ALA A 165 4.73 24.06 13.39
N VAL A 166 5.52 23.38 12.58
CA VAL A 166 5.32 23.34 11.13
C VAL A 166 5.37 21.89 10.67
N TYR A 167 4.39 21.51 9.87
CA TYR A 167 4.43 20.29 9.09
C TYR A 167 4.85 20.65 7.67
N ASP A 168 5.85 19.93 7.17
CA ASP A 168 6.33 20.09 5.81
C ASP A 168 6.21 18.76 5.07
N ILE A 169 6.10 18.82 3.74
CA ILE A 169 6.23 17.65 2.89
C ILE A 169 7.65 17.63 2.34
N VAL A 170 8.36 16.54 2.60
CA VAL A 170 9.65 16.26 1.98
C VAL A 170 9.44 15.14 0.97
N VAL A 171 9.86 15.36 -0.27
CA VAL A 171 9.87 14.37 -1.33
C VAL A 171 11.31 14.00 -1.63
N LEU A 172 11.61 12.70 -1.56
CA LEU A 172 12.93 12.13 -1.78
C LEU A 172 12.87 11.23 -3.02
N LYS A 173 13.79 11.41 -3.97
CA LYS A 173 14.05 10.43 -5.03
C LYS A 173 15.29 9.65 -4.66
N ILE A 174 15.14 8.35 -4.56
CA ILE A 174 16.23 7.41 -4.29
C ILE A 174 16.40 6.53 -5.52
N SER A 175 17.62 6.43 -6.01
CA SER A 175 17.99 5.59 -7.16
C SER A 175 17.84 4.09 -6.85
N ALA A 176 17.92 3.26 -7.89
CA ALA A 176 17.83 1.81 -7.75
C ALA A 176 18.92 1.20 -6.86
N ASP A 177 20.06 1.84 -6.72
CA ASP A 177 21.21 1.43 -5.90
C ASP A 177 21.27 2.10 -4.52
N GLY A 178 20.29 2.96 -4.19
CA GLY A 178 20.14 3.56 -2.87
C GLY A 178 20.78 4.92 -2.68
N HIS A 179 21.18 5.58 -3.76
CA HIS A 179 21.69 6.96 -3.69
C HIS A 179 20.54 7.96 -3.63
N LEU A 180 20.68 9.02 -2.82
CA LEU A 180 19.72 10.13 -2.80
C LEU A 180 20.00 11.05 -4.01
N ASP A 181 19.21 10.88 -5.08
CA ASP A 181 19.38 11.67 -6.32
C ASP A 181 19.00 13.12 -6.10
N TRP A 182 17.86 13.36 -5.48
CA TRP A 182 17.38 14.69 -5.12
C TRP A 182 16.34 14.65 -4.00
N PHE A 183 16.14 15.80 -3.40
CA PHE A 183 14.98 16.04 -2.53
C PHE A 183 14.29 17.35 -2.88
N LYS A 184 13.01 17.43 -2.56
CA LYS A 184 12.22 18.67 -2.59
C LYS A 184 11.54 18.84 -1.24
N HIS A 185 11.40 20.07 -0.84
CA HIS A 185 10.82 20.47 0.42
C HIS A 185 9.68 21.44 0.16
N PHE A 186 8.50 21.13 0.61
CA PHE A 186 7.30 21.91 0.41
C PHE A 186 6.72 22.29 1.76
N ALA A 187 6.63 23.59 1.96
CA ALA A 187 6.29 24.15 3.25
C ALA A 187 4.79 24.37 3.39
N ALA A 188 4.23 23.96 4.50
CA ALA A 188 2.87 24.27 4.88
C ALA A 188 2.84 25.31 5.99
N ASP A 189 2.02 26.33 5.82
CA ASP A 189 1.80 27.38 6.82
C ASP A 189 0.95 26.90 8.01
N ASP A 190 0.81 25.58 8.21
CA ASP A 190 -0.02 25.02 9.26
C ASP A 190 0.53 23.75 9.90
N ALA A 191 0.16 23.57 11.16
CA ALA A 191 0.72 22.58 12.07
C ALA A 191 -0.10 21.29 12.22
N SER A 192 -1.30 21.13 11.63
CA SER A 192 -2.19 20.14 12.23
C SER A 192 -2.82 19.08 11.35
N SER A 193 -2.75 19.19 10.02
CA SER A 193 -3.60 18.34 9.17
C SER A 193 -3.00 17.91 7.84
N LEU A 194 -1.68 18.04 7.69
CA LEU A 194 -1.03 17.72 6.41
C LEU A 194 -0.97 16.21 6.18
N THR A 195 -1.40 15.79 4.99
CA THR A 195 -1.18 14.43 4.48
C THR A 195 -0.59 14.49 3.08
N ALA A 196 0.21 13.50 2.72
CA ALA A 196 0.79 13.36 1.40
C ALA A 196 0.74 11.90 0.97
N LYS A 197 -0.08 11.62 -0.03
CA LYS A 197 -0.17 10.32 -0.70
C LYS A 197 0.39 10.46 -2.10
N ILE A 198 1.17 9.48 -2.55
CA ILE A 198 1.95 9.61 -3.78
C ILE A 198 1.59 8.52 -4.79
N ALA A 199 1.58 8.91 -6.06
CA ALA A 199 1.64 8.01 -7.19
C ALA A 199 2.65 8.54 -8.22
N VAL A 200 3.17 7.66 -9.07
CA VAL A 200 4.12 7.98 -10.14
C VAL A 200 3.59 7.39 -11.43
N ASP A 201 3.60 8.16 -12.52
CA ASP A 201 3.17 7.69 -13.83
C ASP A 201 4.32 7.06 -14.64
N ASN A 202 4.02 6.56 -15.83
CA ASN A 202 5.01 5.89 -16.70
C ASN A 202 6.11 6.82 -17.25
N ALA A 203 5.96 8.15 -17.11
CA ALA A 203 6.96 9.15 -17.45
C ALA A 203 7.71 9.67 -16.21
N ASP A 204 7.53 9.01 -15.08
CA ASP A 204 8.06 9.36 -13.77
C ASP A 204 7.59 10.74 -13.25
N ASN A 205 6.47 11.27 -13.76
CA ASN A 205 5.84 12.41 -13.11
C ASN A 205 5.21 11.95 -11.78
N ILE A 206 5.30 12.83 -10.80
CA ILE A 206 4.92 12.54 -9.41
C ILE A 206 3.61 13.26 -9.11
N TYR A 207 2.65 12.54 -8.54
CA TYR A 207 1.36 13.08 -8.13
C TYR A 207 1.23 12.96 -6.62
N ILE A 208 0.99 14.08 -5.95
CA ILE A 208 0.85 14.15 -4.51
C ILE A 208 -0.54 14.64 -4.19
N GLY A 209 -1.34 13.80 -3.54
CA GLY A 209 -2.67 14.14 -3.05
C GLY A 209 -2.72 14.12 -1.54
N GLY A 210 -3.51 15.01 -0.98
CA GLY A 210 -3.64 15.06 0.47
C GLY A 210 -4.59 16.13 0.96
N GLN A 211 -4.41 16.47 2.20
CA GLN A 211 -5.17 17.46 2.94
C GLN A 211 -4.22 18.50 3.50
N HIS A 212 -4.64 19.74 3.49
CA HIS A 212 -3.96 20.85 4.15
C HIS A 212 -4.99 21.83 4.76
N ALA A 213 -4.60 22.56 5.79
CA ALA A 213 -5.51 23.51 6.43
C ALA A 213 -5.26 24.96 6.01
N LYS A 214 -4.03 25.29 5.60
CA LYS A 214 -3.64 26.60 5.12
C LYS A 214 -2.85 26.50 3.82
N THR A 215 -2.18 27.57 3.42
CA THR A 215 -1.38 27.61 2.19
C THR A 215 -0.28 26.53 2.21
N LEU A 216 -0.20 25.76 1.14
CA LEU A 216 0.86 24.81 0.88
C LEU A 216 1.71 25.34 -0.28
N SER A 217 3.00 25.59 -0.04
CA SER A 217 3.90 26.24 -0.99
C SER A 217 4.81 25.23 -1.68
N PHE A 218 4.85 25.30 -3.01
CA PHE A 218 5.71 24.52 -3.90
C PHE A 218 6.69 25.47 -4.61
N GLY A 219 7.71 25.93 -3.89
CA GLY A 219 8.59 27.00 -4.35
C GLY A 219 7.81 28.32 -4.46
N GLU A 220 7.82 28.94 -5.65
CA GLU A 220 7.05 30.16 -5.93
C GLU A 220 5.56 29.92 -6.18
N ASN A 221 5.16 28.65 -6.33
CA ASN A 221 3.77 28.25 -6.53
C ASN A 221 3.12 27.87 -5.19
N ALA A 222 1.83 28.15 -5.06
CA ALA A 222 1.11 27.85 -3.84
C ALA A 222 -0.27 27.29 -4.14
N VAL A 223 -0.71 26.33 -3.32
CA VAL A 223 -2.09 25.90 -3.21
C VAL A 223 -2.68 26.62 -2.01
N ALA A 224 -3.60 27.55 -2.29
CA ALA A 224 -4.24 28.33 -1.24
C ALA A 224 -5.36 27.50 -0.57
N ALA A 225 -5.39 27.50 0.75
CA ALA A 225 -6.51 26.91 1.48
C ALA A 225 -7.78 27.73 1.25
N ARG A 226 -8.90 27.03 1.01
CA ARG A 226 -10.22 27.65 0.89
C ARG A 226 -11.04 27.58 2.16
N SER A 227 -10.79 26.56 2.96
CA SER A 227 -11.46 26.30 4.23
C SER A 227 -10.47 25.81 5.28
N ALA A 228 -10.92 25.48 6.47
CA ALA A 228 -10.05 24.98 7.53
C ALA A 228 -9.32 23.69 7.15
N LYS A 229 -9.88 22.86 6.25
CA LYS A 229 -9.25 21.63 5.73
C LYS A 229 -9.61 21.47 4.27
N SER A 230 -8.67 21.68 3.38
CA SER A 230 -8.83 21.62 1.94
C SER A 230 -8.09 20.43 1.34
N LEU A 231 -8.64 19.87 0.28
CA LEU A 231 -7.99 18.83 -0.50
C LEU A 231 -7.11 19.44 -1.58
N TYR A 232 -6.01 18.80 -1.87
CA TYR A 232 -5.12 19.18 -2.97
C TYR A 232 -4.65 17.96 -3.76
N LEU A 233 -4.38 18.18 -5.03
CA LEU A 233 -3.67 17.26 -5.90
C LEU A 233 -2.65 18.05 -6.71
N VAL A 234 -1.39 17.67 -6.64
CA VAL A 234 -0.27 18.37 -7.28
C VAL A 234 0.48 17.40 -8.18
N LYS A 235 0.87 17.88 -9.35
CA LYS A 235 1.79 17.20 -10.26
C LYS A 235 3.16 17.87 -10.19
N LEU A 236 4.19 17.04 -9.98
CA LEU A 236 5.60 17.41 -10.17
C LEU A 236 6.14 16.65 -11.39
N ASP A 237 7.16 17.20 -12.03
CA ASP A 237 7.91 16.46 -13.05
C ASP A 237 8.84 15.40 -12.40
N ASN A 238 9.56 14.64 -13.21
CA ASN A 238 10.50 13.61 -12.76
C ASN A 238 11.73 14.16 -12.02
N ALA A 239 11.99 15.46 -12.10
CA ALA A 239 13.01 16.17 -11.33
C ALA A 239 12.44 16.79 -10.04
N GLY A 240 11.17 16.55 -9.74
CA GLY A 240 10.47 17.07 -8.57
C GLY A 240 10.07 18.54 -8.67
N ASN A 241 10.11 19.17 -9.85
CA ASN A 241 9.67 20.55 -10.02
C ASN A 241 8.14 20.60 -10.15
N PHE A 242 7.54 21.64 -9.59
CA PHE A 242 6.11 21.88 -9.69
C PHE A 242 5.69 22.07 -11.16
N VAL A 243 4.66 21.35 -11.58
CA VAL A 243 4.07 21.47 -12.91
C VAL A 243 2.69 22.13 -12.81
N LYS A 244 1.83 21.57 -11.96
CA LYS A 244 0.43 21.99 -11.85
C LYS A 244 -0.19 21.52 -10.53
N SER A 245 -1.19 22.24 -10.06
CA SER A 245 -2.08 21.80 -8.99
C SER A 245 -3.53 21.78 -9.46
N PHE A 246 -4.30 20.90 -8.85
CA PHE A 246 -5.75 20.90 -8.91
C PHE A 246 -6.28 21.12 -7.49
N ASP A 247 -7.04 22.19 -7.34
CA ASP A 247 -7.63 22.57 -6.06
C ASP A 247 -9.08 22.04 -6.03
N ILE A 248 -9.35 21.16 -5.08
CA ILE A 248 -10.65 20.55 -4.89
C ILE A 248 -11.42 21.43 -3.89
N SER A 249 -12.55 21.99 -4.32
CA SER A 249 -13.36 22.82 -3.43
C SER A 249 -13.91 21.97 -2.29
N GLY A 250 -13.50 22.30 -1.06
CA GLY A 250 -13.92 21.56 0.13
C GLY A 250 -15.33 21.93 0.61
N THR A 251 -15.83 21.15 1.54
CA THR A 251 -17.14 21.30 2.16
C THR A 251 -17.13 22.16 3.42
N ASP A 252 -16.00 22.76 3.79
CA ASP A 252 -15.73 23.42 5.08
C ASP A 252 -15.80 22.46 6.30
N ALA A 253 -15.72 21.16 6.05
CA ALA A 253 -15.69 20.12 7.06
C ALA A 253 -14.38 19.32 6.99
N GLU A 254 -14.37 18.12 7.51
CA GLU A 254 -13.19 17.26 7.51
C GLU A 254 -13.13 16.44 6.23
N ASP A 255 -12.45 16.95 5.18
CA ASP A 255 -12.25 16.28 3.93
C ASP A 255 -10.83 15.68 3.85
N TYR A 256 -10.68 14.47 3.27
CA TYR A 256 -9.42 13.73 3.22
C TYR A 256 -9.21 13.09 1.86
N ILE A 257 -8.01 13.25 1.26
CA ILE A 257 -7.47 12.27 0.30
C ILE A 257 -6.63 11.29 1.11
N ASP A 258 -7.12 10.07 1.21
CA ASP A 258 -6.49 9.01 1.99
C ASP A 258 -5.60 8.10 1.12
N ALA A 259 -5.81 8.08 -0.20
CA ALA A 259 -5.05 7.25 -1.12
C ALA A 259 -5.00 7.83 -2.54
N VAL A 260 -3.88 7.61 -3.24
CA VAL A 260 -3.63 7.98 -4.63
C VAL A 260 -2.96 6.81 -5.33
N THR A 261 -3.35 6.53 -6.57
CA THR A 261 -2.69 5.52 -7.41
C THR A 261 -2.71 5.93 -8.88
N PHE A 262 -1.76 5.40 -9.66
CA PHE A 262 -1.72 5.52 -11.11
C PHE A 262 -1.96 4.16 -11.74
N ALA A 263 -2.90 4.10 -12.66
CA ALA A 263 -3.17 2.92 -13.47
C ALA A 263 -3.87 3.33 -14.77
N ASP A 264 -3.76 2.55 -15.83
CA ASP A 264 -4.46 2.72 -17.10
C ASP A 264 -4.37 4.16 -17.68
N GLY A 265 -3.20 4.82 -17.48
CA GLY A 265 -2.96 6.17 -17.97
C GLY A 265 -3.73 7.28 -17.22
N LYS A 266 -4.26 6.98 -16.03
CA LYS A 266 -5.02 7.91 -15.18
C LYS A 266 -4.50 7.93 -13.75
N ILE A 267 -4.75 9.02 -13.07
CA ILE A 267 -4.57 9.17 -11.63
C ILE A 267 -5.92 8.94 -10.97
N PHE A 268 -5.95 8.03 -10.00
CA PHE A 268 -7.12 7.80 -9.18
C PHE A 268 -6.83 8.25 -7.75
N VAL A 269 -7.79 8.96 -7.19
CA VAL A 269 -7.77 9.39 -5.79
C VAL A 269 -8.99 8.86 -5.07
N ALA A 270 -8.83 8.49 -3.82
CA ALA A 270 -9.94 8.13 -2.95
C ALA A 270 -9.76 8.73 -1.57
N GLY A 271 -10.87 8.97 -0.91
CA GLY A 271 -10.86 9.56 0.41
C GLY A 271 -12.25 9.71 1.00
N ARG A 272 -12.36 10.63 1.94
CA ARG A 272 -13.60 10.89 2.67
C ARG A 272 -13.96 12.36 2.58
N VAL A 273 -15.25 12.61 2.44
CA VAL A 273 -15.81 13.96 2.45
C VAL A 273 -17.05 13.99 3.35
N LYS A 274 -17.29 15.14 3.95
CA LYS A 274 -18.41 15.34 4.86
C LYS A 274 -19.04 16.70 4.64
N ALA A 275 -20.34 16.75 4.45
CA ALA A 275 -21.06 18.02 4.44
C ALA A 275 -21.10 18.64 5.83
N LYS A 276 -20.78 19.93 5.95
CA LYS A 276 -20.96 20.69 7.19
C LYS A 276 -22.44 20.90 7.52
N ALA A 277 -23.24 21.02 6.47
CA ALA A 277 -24.70 21.11 6.54
C ALA A 277 -25.30 20.44 5.31
N GLU A 278 -26.53 19.99 5.41
CA GLU A 278 -27.28 19.45 4.28
C GLU A 278 -27.29 20.45 3.10
N GLY A 279 -27.01 19.92 1.89
CA GLY A 279 -26.93 20.73 0.66
C GLY A 279 -25.54 21.30 0.35
N ASN A 280 -24.53 21.16 1.23
CA ASN A 280 -23.15 21.46 0.84
C ASN A 280 -22.67 20.49 -0.23
N THR A 281 -21.84 20.97 -1.14
CA THR A 281 -21.29 20.18 -2.24
C THR A 281 -19.76 20.28 -2.27
N ILE A 282 -19.13 19.29 -2.89
CA ILE A 282 -17.73 19.32 -3.27
C ILE A 282 -17.61 19.26 -4.79
N ALA A 283 -16.73 20.06 -5.38
CA ALA A 283 -16.59 20.16 -6.82
C ALA A 283 -15.21 19.73 -7.32
N PHE A 284 -15.22 18.93 -8.37
CA PHE A 284 -14.08 18.54 -9.18
C PHE A 284 -14.26 19.18 -10.57
N ALA A 285 -13.87 20.45 -10.70
CA ALA A 285 -14.25 21.31 -11.83
C ALA A 285 -15.79 21.34 -12.02
N ASP A 286 -16.28 20.86 -13.17
CA ASP A 286 -17.71 20.85 -13.48
C ASP A 286 -18.49 19.66 -12.86
N ILE A 287 -17.77 18.74 -12.21
CA ILE A 287 -18.39 17.57 -11.57
C ILE A 287 -18.64 17.89 -10.11
N THR A 288 -19.91 17.89 -9.71
CA THR A 288 -20.32 18.20 -8.34
C THR A 288 -20.84 16.97 -7.63
N LEU A 289 -20.33 16.70 -6.42
CA LEU A 289 -20.81 15.66 -5.53
C LEU A 289 -21.55 16.29 -4.35
N ALA A 290 -22.59 15.60 -3.89
CA ALA A 290 -23.40 16.00 -2.74
C ALA A 290 -23.16 15.03 -1.57
N PRO A 291 -22.20 15.30 -0.68
CA PRO A 291 -21.97 14.48 0.49
C PRO A 291 -23.09 14.64 1.52
N THR A 292 -23.24 13.61 2.35
CA THR A 292 -24.08 13.66 3.54
C THR A 292 -23.37 14.38 4.69
N THR A 293 -24.01 14.49 5.83
CA THR A 293 -23.38 15.01 7.07
C THR A 293 -22.52 13.96 7.78
N PHE A 294 -22.34 12.79 7.20
CA PHE A 294 -21.43 11.73 7.65
C PHE A 294 -20.18 11.66 6.78
N ASP A 295 -19.21 10.82 7.15
CA ASP A 295 -17.99 10.59 6.38
C ASP A 295 -18.28 9.73 5.14
N ASP A 296 -18.65 10.35 4.03
CA ASP A 296 -18.87 9.66 2.76
C ASP A 296 -17.55 9.30 2.09
N VAL A 297 -17.52 8.17 1.40
CA VAL A 297 -16.37 7.77 0.61
C VAL A 297 -16.52 8.27 -0.82
N PHE A 298 -15.50 8.94 -1.34
CA PHE A 298 -15.44 9.33 -2.74
C PHE A 298 -14.27 8.66 -3.47
N ALA A 299 -14.40 8.54 -4.78
CA ALA A 299 -13.30 8.27 -5.68
C ALA A 299 -13.40 9.23 -6.88
N ALA A 300 -12.25 9.58 -7.43
CA ALA A 300 -12.19 10.40 -8.64
C ALA A 300 -11.03 9.98 -9.54
N ALA A 301 -11.22 10.12 -10.85
CA ALA A 301 -10.19 9.88 -11.85
C ALA A 301 -9.80 11.19 -12.52
N PHE A 302 -8.50 11.34 -12.75
CA PHE A 302 -7.91 12.47 -13.46
C PHE A 302 -7.04 11.96 -14.61
N SER A 303 -6.96 12.74 -15.67
CA SER A 303 -5.87 12.57 -16.64
C SER A 303 -4.52 12.90 -16.00
N THR A 304 -3.42 12.53 -16.67
CA THR A 304 -2.06 12.90 -16.25
C THR A 304 -1.81 14.41 -16.23
N ASP A 305 -2.70 15.21 -16.83
CA ASP A 305 -2.66 16.68 -16.77
C ASP A 305 -3.59 17.28 -15.71
N LEU A 306 -4.01 16.45 -14.74
CA LEU A 306 -4.92 16.82 -13.67
C LEU A 306 -6.26 17.41 -14.16
N VAL A 307 -6.78 16.90 -15.27
CA VAL A 307 -8.15 17.19 -15.71
C VAL A 307 -9.06 16.09 -15.15
N PRO A 308 -10.11 16.44 -14.38
CA PRO A 308 -11.07 15.46 -13.89
C PRO A 308 -11.74 14.73 -15.05
N VAL A 309 -11.81 13.41 -14.98
CA VAL A 309 -12.50 12.53 -15.94
C VAL A 309 -13.87 12.15 -15.39
N TRP A 310 -13.90 11.75 -14.14
CA TRP A 310 -15.10 11.50 -13.37
C TRP A 310 -14.81 11.66 -11.87
N ALA A 311 -15.85 11.91 -11.09
CA ALA A 311 -15.85 11.80 -9.64
C ALA A 311 -17.16 11.17 -9.19
N SER A 312 -17.11 10.32 -8.18
CA SER A 312 -18.27 9.60 -7.63
C SER A 312 -18.19 9.50 -6.13
N ILE A 313 -19.35 9.34 -5.50
CA ILE A 313 -19.50 9.26 -4.06
C ILE A 313 -20.39 8.08 -3.67
N ALA A 314 -19.96 7.38 -2.62
CA ALA A 314 -20.78 6.43 -1.90
C ALA A 314 -21.32 7.15 -0.65
N ASN A 315 -22.62 7.45 -0.67
CA ASN A 315 -23.25 8.19 0.42
C ASN A 315 -23.46 7.30 1.65
N SER A 316 -23.12 7.82 2.79
CA SER A 316 -23.18 7.12 4.07
C SER A 316 -24.59 6.91 4.57
N VAL A 317 -24.82 5.73 5.12
CA VAL A 317 -26.05 5.37 5.84
C VAL A 317 -25.69 5.09 7.29
N ALA A 318 -26.37 5.77 8.20
CA ALA A 318 -26.14 5.59 9.62
C ALA A 318 -26.45 4.15 10.07
N ALA A 319 -25.67 3.64 11.02
CA ALA A 319 -25.97 2.40 11.73
C ALA A 319 -27.28 2.53 12.53
N SER A 320 -27.80 1.41 13.05
CA SER A 320 -29.03 1.42 13.86
C SER A 320 -28.94 2.26 15.14
N ASP A 321 -27.73 2.60 15.60
CA ASP A 321 -27.49 3.52 16.72
C ASP A 321 -27.39 5.01 16.28
N GLY A 322 -27.72 5.32 15.04
CA GLY A 322 -27.70 6.67 14.47
C GLY A 322 -26.30 7.21 14.17
N LYS A 323 -25.26 6.39 14.23
CA LYS A 323 -23.87 6.79 14.00
C LYS A 323 -23.32 6.22 12.70
N HIS A 324 -22.37 6.92 12.13
CA HIS A 324 -21.56 6.46 11.01
C HIS A 324 -20.10 6.82 11.24
N THR A 325 -19.19 5.96 10.78
CA THR A 325 -17.75 6.24 10.77
C THR A 325 -17.14 5.47 9.62
N SER A 326 -16.27 6.10 8.87
CA SER A 326 -15.49 5.42 7.83
C SER A 326 -14.04 5.86 7.83
N GLN A 327 -13.17 5.00 7.29
CA GLN A 327 -11.81 5.36 6.91
C GLN A 327 -11.43 4.60 5.65
N VAL A 328 -10.82 5.30 4.72
CA VAL A 328 -10.15 4.70 3.57
C VAL A 328 -8.72 4.34 3.96
N LYS A 329 -8.26 3.17 3.56
CA LYS A 329 -6.91 2.64 3.85
C LYS A 329 -6.11 2.32 2.60
N GLY A 330 -6.77 2.03 1.49
CA GLY A 330 -6.12 1.71 0.22
C GLY A 330 -6.97 2.01 -0.98
N ILE A 331 -6.30 2.13 -2.11
CA ILE A 331 -6.88 2.24 -3.44
C ILE A 331 -6.08 1.35 -4.39
N ASP A 332 -6.78 0.49 -5.10
CA ASP A 332 -6.22 -0.42 -6.09
C ASP A 332 -7.05 -0.38 -7.37
N VAL A 333 -6.44 -0.71 -8.50
CA VAL A 333 -7.15 -0.84 -9.78
C VAL A 333 -7.01 -2.27 -10.27
N SER A 334 -8.12 -2.93 -10.48
CA SER A 334 -8.15 -4.33 -10.89
C SER A 334 -9.38 -4.63 -11.74
N GLU A 335 -9.17 -5.30 -12.88
CA GLU A 335 -10.20 -5.80 -13.79
C GLU A 335 -11.30 -4.76 -14.12
N GLY A 336 -10.90 -3.50 -14.41
CA GLY A 336 -11.82 -2.43 -14.80
C GLY A 336 -12.52 -1.71 -13.65
N PHE A 337 -12.09 -1.96 -12.40
CA PHE A 337 -12.61 -1.31 -11.20
C PHE A 337 -11.52 -0.59 -10.42
N VAL A 338 -11.89 0.55 -9.87
CA VAL A 338 -11.16 1.23 -8.79
C VAL A 338 -11.71 0.70 -7.48
N LEU A 339 -10.90 -0.02 -6.73
CA LEU A 339 -11.27 -0.65 -5.47
C LEU A 339 -10.78 0.21 -4.31
N VAL A 340 -11.69 0.72 -3.51
CA VAL A 340 -11.41 1.49 -2.30
C VAL A 340 -11.62 0.60 -1.10
N SER A 341 -10.56 0.33 -0.36
CA SER A 341 -10.58 -0.52 0.83
C SER A 341 -10.45 0.29 2.12
N GLY A 342 -11.03 -0.20 3.20
CA GLY A 342 -11.00 0.47 4.47
C GLY A 342 -11.89 -0.18 5.51
N PHE A 343 -12.53 0.64 6.35
CA PHE A 343 -13.54 0.17 7.28
C PHE A 343 -14.71 1.14 7.39
N VAL A 344 -15.86 0.62 7.80
CA VAL A 344 -17.10 1.36 7.98
C VAL A 344 -17.82 0.89 9.25
N LYS A 345 -18.50 1.82 9.89
CA LYS A 345 -19.60 1.60 10.83
C LYS A 345 -20.84 2.23 10.23
N GLY A 346 -21.91 1.46 10.05
CA GLY A 346 -23.04 1.86 9.22
C GLY A 346 -22.92 1.24 7.81
N GLY A 347 -23.41 1.92 6.80
CA GLY A 347 -23.39 1.43 5.42
C GLY A 347 -23.21 2.54 4.40
N TYR A 348 -23.29 2.16 3.14
CA TYR A 348 -23.25 3.08 2.00
C TYR A 348 -24.35 2.79 1.00
N THR A 349 -24.79 3.84 0.32
CA THR A 349 -25.65 3.73 -0.87
C THR A 349 -24.99 4.41 -2.05
N ALA A 350 -25.23 3.91 -3.24
CA ALA A 350 -24.84 4.60 -4.46
C ALA A 350 -25.76 5.83 -4.66
N ALA A 351 -25.19 6.99 -4.86
CA ALA A 351 -25.97 8.18 -5.23
C ALA A 351 -26.71 7.93 -6.55
N GLY A 352 -28.05 7.94 -6.52
CA GLY A 352 -28.89 7.83 -7.73
C GLY A 352 -29.08 6.41 -8.26
N ALA A 353 -28.61 5.35 -7.59
CA ALA A 353 -28.87 3.97 -8.01
C ALA A 353 -30.25 3.51 -7.52
N THR A 354 -30.99 2.86 -8.42
CA THR A 354 -32.24 2.16 -8.09
C THR A 354 -32.00 0.88 -7.30
N ASP A 355 -30.82 0.29 -7.44
CA ASP A 355 -30.35 -0.86 -6.70
C ASP A 355 -29.20 -0.42 -5.79
N ALA A 356 -29.53 -0.08 -4.54
CA ALA A 356 -28.53 0.31 -3.56
C ALA A 356 -27.55 -0.84 -3.32
N VAL A 357 -26.26 -0.59 -3.52
CA VAL A 357 -25.21 -1.43 -2.95
C VAL A 357 -25.27 -1.18 -1.45
N THR A 358 -26.16 -1.90 -0.76
CA THR A 358 -26.32 -1.79 0.68
C THR A 358 -25.22 -2.60 1.32
N MET A 359 -24.21 -1.93 1.84
CA MET A 359 -23.26 -2.56 2.75
C MET A 359 -23.88 -2.64 4.14
N SER A 360 -23.33 -3.49 5.01
CA SER A 360 -23.84 -3.71 6.35
C SER A 360 -24.18 -2.40 7.09
N SER A 361 -25.29 -2.42 7.82
CA SER A 361 -25.67 -1.37 8.74
C SER A 361 -25.26 -1.68 10.19
N GLY A 362 -24.22 -2.49 10.36
CA GLY A 362 -23.70 -2.94 11.64
C GLY A 362 -23.31 -1.80 12.57
N THR A 363 -23.41 -2.05 13.89
CA THR A 363 -23.00 -1.07 14.91
C THR A 363 -21.52 -1.14 15.26
N LYS A 364 -20.77 -2.08 14.66
CA LYS A 364 -19.32 -2.27 14.83
C LYS A 364 -18.58 -1.74 13.60
N LEU A 365 -17.27 -1.57 13.74
CA LEU A 365 -16.39 -1.30 12.60
C LEU A 365 -16.20 -2.58 11.78
N GLU A 366 -16.48 -2.50 10.50
CA GLU A 366 -16.40 -3.63 9.57
C GLU A 366 -15.49 -3.28 8.40
N GLY A 367 -14.65 -4.22 8.00
CA GLY A 367 -13.79 -4.06 6.83
C GLY A 367 -14.61 -3.94 5.56
N MET A 368 -14.31 -2.99 4.69
CA MET A 368 -15.05 -2.72 3.47
C MET A 368 -14.18 -2.70 2.23
N VAL A 369 -14.76 -3.06 1.10
CA VAL A 369 -14.28 -2.72 -0.26
C VAL A 369 -15.43 -2.15 -1.06
N ILE A 370 -15.20 -0.98 -1.68
CA ILE A 370 -16.13 -0.31 -2.59
C ILE A 370 -15.49 -0.26 -3.96
N GLY A 371 -16.21 -0.68 -5.01
CA GLY A 371 -15.74 -0.71 -6.38
C GLY A 371 -16.45 0.29 -7.30
N PHE A 372 -15.68 1.19 -7.89
CA PHE A 372 -16.12 2.15 -8.90
C PHE A 372 -15.60 1.71 -10.27
N SER A 373 -16.42 1.85 -11.31
CA SER A 373 -16.00 1.58 -12.69
C SER A 373 -14.85 2.52 -13.11
N VAL A 374 -13.78 2.00 -13.67
CA VAL A 374 -12.66 2.79 -14.21
C VAL A 374 -13.12 3.71 -15.35
N ALA A 375 -14.16 3.31 -16.09
CA ALA A 375 -14.62 4.02 -17.28
C ALA A 375 -15.35 5.33 -16.94
N ASP A 376 -16.26 5.28 -15.97
CA ASP A 376 -17.22 6.35 -15.71
C ASP A 376 -17.45 6.64 -14.21
N GLY A 377 -16.78 5.92 -13.33
CA GLY A 377 -16.93 6.07 -11.89
C GLY A 377 -18.24 5.50 -11.32
N ALA A 378 -19.02 4.75 -12.10
CA ALA A 378 -20.24 4.16 -11.59
C ALA A 378 -19.96 3.22 -10.43
N LEU A 379 -20.63 3.42 -9.29
CA LEU A 379 -20.55 2.55 -8.14
C LEU A 379 -21.27 1.24 -8.45
N SER A 380 -20.56 0.12 -8.47
CA SER A 380 -21.09 -1.14 -8.95
C SER A 380 -20.79 -2.35 -8.08
N LYS A 381 -19.90 -2.19 -7.10
CA LYS A 381 -19.50 -3.27 -6.20
C LYS A 381 -19.39 -2.75 -4.77
N GLY A 382 -19.79 -3.58 -3.82
CA GLY A 382 -19.58 -3.32 -2.41
C GLY A 382 -19.62 -4.64 -1.64
N VAL A 383 -18.59 -4.86 -0.81
CA VAL A 383 -18.52 -6.01 0.10
C VAL A 383 -18.02 -5.55 1.45
N CYS A 384 -18.45 -6.20 2.51
CA CYS A 384 -17.92 -5.96 3.84
C CYS A 384 -17.74 -7.27 4.61
N VAL A 385 -16.84 -7.23 5.58
CA VAL A 385 -16.66 -8.30 6.56
C VAL A 385 -17.66 -8.05 7.68
N SER A 386 -18.76 -8.81 7.66
CA SER A 386 -19.77 -8.75 8.72
C SER A 386 -19.27 -9.39 10.02
N GLU A 387 -19.85 -8.96 11.16
CA GLU A 387 -19.69 -9.55 12.49
C GLU A 387 -18.43 -9.19 13.28
N GLY A 388 -17.77 -8.05 13.03
CA GLY A 388 -16.66 -7.76 13.95
C GLY A 388 -15.90 -6.48 13.73
N ILE A 389 -14.92 -6.26 14.58
CA ILE A 389 -13.95 -5.19 14.37
C ILE A 389 -12.92 -5.68 13.36
N SER A 390 -13.02 -5.17 12.14
CA SER A 390 -12.13 -5.51 11.03
C SER A 390 -11.76 -4.27 10.21
N GLY A 391 -10.70 -4.36 9.43
CA GLY A 391 -10.28 -3.30 8.53
C GLY A 391 -9.51 -3.89 7.35
N LEU A 392 -9.80 -3.42 6.13
CA LEU A 392 -9.18 -3.87 4.89
C LEU A 392 -8.26 -2.79 4.33
N TYR A 393 -7.10 -3.19 3.83
CA TYR A 393 -6.03 -2.26 3.42
C TYR A 393 -5.70 -2.32 1.92
N SER A 394 -6.02 -3.40 1.26
CA SER A 394 -5.84 -3.56 -0.18
C SER A 394 -6.83 -4.59 -0.70
N ALA A 395 -7.24 -4.45 -1.95
CA ALA A 395 -8.15 -5.39 -2.60
C ALA A 395 -7.76 -5.62 -4.07
N THR A 396 -8.12 -6.79 -4.60
CA THR A 396 -7.99 -7.12 -6.01
C THR A 396 -9.16 -7.97 -6.48
N ILE A 397 -9.44 -7.95 -7.77
CA ILE A 397 -10.40 -8.85 -8.40
C ILE A 397 -9.65 -9.92 -9.18
N LYS A 398 -10.10 -11.16 -9.07
CA LYS A 398 -9.66 -12.27 -9.92
C LYS A 398 -10.88 -13.07 -10.35
N GLY A 399 -11.20 -12.99 -11.63
CA GLY A 399 -12.43 -13.55 -12.16
C GLY A 399 -13.65 -12.86 -11.53
N ASN A 400 -14.52 -13.64 -10.88
CA ASN A 400 -15.74 -13.10 -10.26
C ASN A 400 -15.57 -12.78 -8.76
N LYS A 401 -14.39 -13.00 -8.19
CA LYS A 401 -14.15 -12.87 -6.76
C LYS A 401 -13.37 -11.63 -6.42
N ILE A 402 -13.70 -11.01 -5.29
CA ILE A 402 -12.90 -9.96 -4.68
C ILE A 402 -12.03 -10.60 -3.61
N TYR A 403 -10.74 -10.32 -3.63
CA TYR A 403 -9.80 -10.67 -2.58
C TYR A 403 -9.37 -9.40 -1.87
N ALA A 404 -9.42 -9.39 -0.54
CA ALA A 404 -8.98 -8.24 0.25
C ALA A 404 -8.16 -8.69 1.45
N PHE A 405 -7.17 -7.90 1.83
CA PHE A 405 -6.32 -8.18 2.97
C PHE A 405 -6.44 -7.10 4.04
N GLY A 406 -6.50 -7.56 5.28
CA GLY A 406 -6.58 -6.67 6.43
C GLY A 406 -6.44 -7.42 7.75
N TYR A 407 -7.14 -6.95 8.78
CA TYR A 407 -7.18 -7.60 10.07
C TYR A 407 -8.62 -7.90 10.50
N ASN A 408 -8.78 -8.96 11.32
CA ASN A 408 -10.02 -9.26 12.03
C ASN A 408 -9.72 -9.57 13.50
N ILE A 409 -10.49 -8.97 14.40
CA ILE A 409 -10.34 -9.16 15.85
C ILE A 409 -11.65 -9.54 16.53
N ALA A 410 -12.69 -9.80 15.75
CA ALA A 410 -14.02 -10.12 16.27
C ALA A 410 -14.12 -11.50 16.89
N ASN A 411 -13.43 -12.45 16.28
CA ASN A 411 -13.45 -13.84 16.73
C ASN A 411 -12.14 -14.13 17.50
N ALA A 412 -12.27 -14.44 18.80
CA ALA A 412 -11.13 -14.74 19.67
C ALA A 412 -10.21 -15.85 19.14
N ASP A 413 -10.78 -16.81 18.40
CA ASP A 413 -10.04 -17.93 17.83
C ASP A 413 -9.33 -17.61 16.50
N LYS A 414 -9.67 -16.47 15.87
CA LYS A 414 -9.15 -16.06 14.55
C LYS A 414 -8.55 -14.66 14.53
N GLN A 415 -8.21 -14.12 15.70
CA GLN A 415 -7.65 -12.75 15.77
C GLN A 415 -6.32 -12.66 15.06
N GLY A 416 -6.26 -11.82 14.02
CA GLY A 416 -5.04 -11.63 13.27
C GLY A 416 -5.21 -10.85 11.98
N SER A 417 -4.19 -10.96 11.13
CA SER A 417 -4.23 -10.43 9.77
C SER A 417 -4.68 -11.53 8.82
N SER A 418 -5.69 -11.23 8.01
CA SER A 418 -6.42 -12.21 7.22
C SER A 418 -6.54 -11.78 5.76
N LEU A 419 -6.57 -12.77 4.87
CA LEU A 419 -7.02 -12.65 3.50
C LEU A 419 -8.49 -13.09 3.44
N PHE A 420 -9.32 -12.21 2.93
CA PHE A 420 -10.75 -12.45 2.68
C PHE A 420 -10.97 -12.70 1.20
N GLU A 421 -11.72 -13.76 0.90
CA GLU A 421 -12.25 -14.04 -0.43
C GLU A 421 -13.75 -13.78 -0.38
N PHE A 422 -14.25 -12.91 -1.24
CA PHE A 422 -15.67 -12.62 -1.39
C PHE A 422 -16.19 -13.25 -2.68
N ASP A 423 -17.20 -14.10 -2.52
CA ASP A 423 -17.99 -14.68 -3.61
C ASP A 423 -19.43 -14.14 -3.46
N GLY A 424 -19.72 -13.08 -4.21
CA GLY A 424 -20.89 -12.24 -3.93
C GLY A 424 -20.76 -11.58 -2.55
N GLU A 425 -21.79 -11.73 -1.71
CA GLU A 425 -21.81 -11.18 -0.34
C GLU A 425 -21.14 -12.09 0.70
N ASN A 426 -20.80 -13.32 0.33
CA ASN A 426 -20.18 -14.27 1.26
C ASN A 426 -18.69 -14.02 1.38
N ALA A 427 -18.22 -13.80 2.61
CA ALA A 427 -16.81 -13.65 2.94
C ALA A 427 -16.24 -14.95 3.52
N ASN A 428 -15.21 -15.48 2.85
CA ASN A 428 -14.39 -16.59 3.37
C ASN A 428 -13.10 -16.02 3.95
N GLU A 429 -12.90 -16.16 5.25
CA GLU A 429 -11.72 -15.66 5.94
C GLU A 429 -10.62 -16.73 6.02
N ASN A 430 -9.41 -16.32 5.61
CA ASN A 430 -8.19 -17.13 5.72
C ASN A 430 -7.16 -16.37 6.54
N VAL A 431 -6.90 -16.84 7.75
CA VAL A 431 -5.95 -16.21 8.67
C VAL A 431 -4.53 -16.44 8.17
N ILE A 432 -3.81 -15.36 7.91
CA ILE A 432 -2.42 -15.37 7.41
C ILE A 432 -1.42 -15.21 8.56
N ALA A 433 -1.71 -14.32 9.50
CA ALA A 433 -0.80 -14.05 10.61
C ALA A 433 -1.54 -13.93 11.94
N THR A 434 -1.00 -14.60 12.97
CA THR A 434 -1.48 -14.54 14.35
C THR A 434 -0.31 -14.25 15.30
N THR A 435 -0.61 -13.91 16.56
CA THR A 435 0.44 -13.83 17.59
C THR A 435 0.74 -15.21 18.17
N ASN A 436 1.97 -15.37 18.68
CA ASN A 436 2.40 -16.58 19.40
C ASN A 436 1.94 -16.61 20.86
N GLU A 437 1.19 -15.62 21.31
CA GLU A 437 0.75 -15.49 22.70
C GLU A 437 -0.76 -15.34 22.82
N PRO A 438 -1.34 -15.63 24.01
CA PRO A 438 -2.76 -15.43 24.21
C PRO A 438 -3.20 -14.00 23.92
N ALA A 439 -4.46 -13.82 23.56
CA ALA A 439 -5.10 -12.56 23.12
C ALA A 439 -4.83 -11.32 24.00
N SER A 440 -4.36 -11.50 25.24
CA SER A 440 -3.95 -10.41 26.12
C SER A 440 -2.68 -9.68 25.71
N ALA A 441 -1.88 -10.25 24.82
CA ALA A 441 -0.61 -9.67 24.36
C ALA A 441 -0.79 -8.72 23.14
N GLY A 442 -1.94 -8.74 22.50
CA GLY A 442 -2.24 -7.97 21.28
C GLY A 442 -2.08 -8.82 20.01
N TYR A 443 -2.98 -8.65 19.08
CA TYR A 443 -3.06 -9.36 17.80
C TYR A 443 -2.31 -8.59 16.70
N PRO A 444 -1.88 -9.27 15.62
CA PRO A 444 -1.30 -8.59 14.47
C PRO A 444 -2.31 -7.65 13.83
N THR A 445 -1.96 -6.37 13.79
CA THR A 445 -2.75 -5.35 13.11
C THR A 445 -2.06 -4.98 11.82
N THR A 446 -2.77 -5.05 10.71
CA THR A 446 -2.29 -4.61 9.40
C THR A 446 -2.10 -3.09 9.40
N PHE A 447 -1.00 -2.61 8.82
CA PHE A 447 -0.71 -1.18 8.62
C PHE A 447 -0.70 -0.80 7.15
N TYR A 448 -0.27 -1.69 6.28
CA TYR A 448 -0.45 -1.59 4.83
C TYR A 448 -0.61 -2.98 4.22
N ALA A 449 -1.16 -3.01 3.03
CA ALA A 449 -1.16 -4.19 2.16
C ALA A 449 -1.19 -3.74 0.71
N LYS A 450 -0.64 -4.57 -0.19
CA LYS A 450 -0.72 -4.35 -1.63
C LYS A 450 -0.65 -5.69 -2.36
N PHE A 451 -1.58 -5.91 -3.28
CA PHE A 451 -1.50 -7.01 -4.23
C PHE A 451 -0.59 -6.61 -5.40
N VAL A 452 0.41 -7.42 -5.68
CA VAL A 452 1.36 -7.24 -6.78
C VAL A 452 1.45 -8.56 -7.53
N ASN A 453 0.95 -8.60 -8.76
CA ASN A 453 0.82 -9.84 -9.52
C ASN A 453 0.07 -10.94 -8.75
N SER A 454 0.73 -12.07 -8.48
CA SER A 454 0.20 -13.17 -7.67
C SER A 454 0.77 -13.18 -6.26
N SER A 455 1.22 -12.05 -5.75
CA SER A 455 1.74 -11.91 -4.40
C SER A 455 0.99 -10.83 -3.63
N LEU A 456 0.89 -11.02 -2.32
CA LEU A 456 0.45 -10.03 -1.36
C LEU A 456 1.67 -9.55 -0.58
N LEU A 457 1.98 -8.27 -0.66
CA LEU A 457 2.93 -7.60 0.22
C LEU A 457 2.17 -6.97 1.38
N ALA A 458 2.52 -7.31 2.60
CA ALA A 458 1.83 -6.80 3.78
C ALA A 458 2.80 -6.42 4.90
N GLY A 459 2.44 -5.37 5.63
CA GLY A 459 3.10 -4.93 6.84
C GLY A 459 2.13 -5.00 8.01
N VAL A 460 2.48 -5.77 9.02
CA VAL A 460 1.72 -5.94 10.24
C VAL A 460 2.54 -5.54 11.45
N ARG A 461 1.88 -5.17 12.53
CA ARG A 461 2.51 -4.85 13.80
C ARG A 461 1.85 -5.65 14.92
N ALA A 462 2.66 -6.36 15.67
CA ALA A 462 2.21 -7.15 16.81
C ALA A 462 3.09 -6.93 18.03
N LYS A 463 2.57 -7.28 19.21
CA LYS A 463 3.29 -7.26 20.47
C LYS A 463 3.41 -8.69 20.99
N GLY A 464 4.50 -8.99 21.70
CA GLY A 464 4.73 -10.29 22.30
C GLY A 464 6.02 -10.95 21.83
N LYS A 465 6.13 -12.26 21.97
CA LYS A 465 7.37 -13.01 21.68
C LYS A 465 7.64 -13.23 20.20
N GLY A 466 6.60 -13.09 19.37
CA GLY A 466 6.76 -13.33 17.94
C GLY A 466 5.40 -13.36 17.21
N ILE A 467 5.47 -13.62 15.93
CA ILE A 467 4.33 -13.76 15.04
C ILE A 467 4.36 -15.15 14.40
N ASN A 468 3.19 -15.74 14.23
CA ASN A 468 2.99 -16.96 13.45
C ASN A 468 2.41 -16.56 12.08
N VAL A 469 3.11 -16.86 11.01
CA VAL A 469 2.66 -16.62 9.64
C VAL A 469 2.53 -17.97 8.93
N LEU A 470 1.30 -18.32 8.56
CA LEU A 470 1.00 -19.60 7.88
C LEU A 470 1.64 -20.83 8.56
N GLY A 471 1.58 -20.88 9.90
CA GLY A 471 2.11 -21.98 10.69
C GLY A 471 3.58 -21.89 11.08
N ASN A 472 4.34 -20.93 10.53
CA ASN A 472 5.75 -20.70 10.87
C ASN A 472 5.89 -19.56 11.87
N VAL A 473 6.74 -19.77 12.88
CA VAL A 473 6.99 -18.81 13.96
C VAL A 473 8.21 -17.96 13.67
N TYR A 474 8.07 -16.65 13.85
CA TYR A 474 9.13 -15.65 13.72
C TYR A 474 9.25 -14.88 15.03
N ASP A 475 10.36 -15.07 15.73
CA ASP A 475 10.58 -14.49 17.05
C ASP A 475 10.95 -13.00 17.00
N TYR A 476 10.47 -12.25 17.99
CA TYR A 476 10.80 -10.85 18.19
C TYR A 476 11.90 -10.70 19.23
N THR A 477 12.87 -9.84 18.95
CA THR A 477 13.94 -9.53 19.94
C THR A 477 13.42 -8.59 21.03
N ASN A 478 12.51 -7.66 20.69
CA ASN A 478 11.87 -6.79 21.65
C ASN A 478 10.46 -7.30 21.97
N GLN A 479 10.34 -8.03 23.07
CA GLN A 479 9.06 -8.64 23.48
C GLN A 479 8.15 -7.70 24.29
N LYS A 480 8.63 -6.50 24.66
CA LYS A 480 7.89 -5.56 25.50
C LYS A 480 7.01 -4.59 24.71
N ASP A 481 7.42 -4.28 23.50
CA ASP A 481 6.77 -3.29 22.64
C ASP A 481 6.34 -3.89 21.30
N PHE A 482 5.63 -3.07 20.50
CA PHE A 482 5.19 -3.49 19.20
C PHE A 482 6.35 -3.61 18.20
N THR A 483 6.40 -4.73 17.52
CA THR A 483 7.36 -5.02 16.44
C THR A 483 6.61 -5.15 15.13
N ALA A 484 7.11 -4.45 14.09
CA ALA A 484 6.64 -4.62 12.74
C ALA A 484 7.16 -5.92 12.12
N THR A 485 6.35 -6.55 11.32
CA THR A 485 6.75 -7.63 10.43
C THR A 485 6.26 -7.33 9.03
N VAL A 486 7.14 -7.43 8.06
CA VAL A 486 6.81 -7.33 6.64
C VAL A 486 6.89 -8.69 6.01
N MET A 487 5.99 -8.98 5.07
CA MET A 487 5.89 -10.29 4.46
C MET A 487 5.45 -10.21 3.01
N SER A 488 5.88 -11.18 2.23
CA SER A 488 5.38 -11.47 0.90
C SER A 488 4.72 -12.85 0.91
N ILE A 489 3.45 -12.90 0.56
CA ILE A 489 2.64 -14.12 0.51
C ILE A 489 2.35 -14.46 -0.95
N ASN A 490 2.67 -15.67 -1.34
CA ASN A 490 2.36 -16.20 -2.66
C ASN A 490 0.89 -16.63 -2.72
N LEU A 491 0.14 -16.06 -3.67
CA LEU A 491 -1.27 -16.32 -3.90
C LEU A 491 -1.52 -16.95 -5.28
N LYS A 492 -0.49 -17.45 -5.95
CA LYS A 492 -0.60 -18.01 -7.30
C LYS A 492 -1.67 -19.10 -7.38
N ASP A 493 -1.68 -20.00 -6.42
CA ASP A 493 -2.64 -21.10 -6.37
C ASP A 493 -4.03 -20.62 -5.93
N VAL A 494 -4.10 -19.54 -5.13
CA VAL A 494 -5.36 -18.92 -4.70
C VAL A 494 -6.09 -18.26 -5.87
N PHE A 495 -5.35 -17.58 -6.73
CA PHE A 495 -5.91 -16.88 -7.89
C PHE A 495 -6.22 -17.80 -9.08
N GLY A 496 -6.10 -19.12 -8.91
CA GLY A 496 -6.37 -20.08 -9.96
C GLY A 496 -5.43 -19.96 -11.15
N GLY A 497 -4.26 -19.36 -10.93
CA GLY A 497 -3.21 -19.30 -11.95
C GLY A 497 -2.81 -20.72 -12.34
N ILE A 498 -2.79 -21.01 -13.62
CA ILE A 498 -2.08 -22.19 -14.13
C ILE A 498 -0.68 -22.08 -13.53
N SER A 499 -0.31 -23.03 -12.66
CA SER A 499 1.03 -23.05 -12.11
C SER A 499 1.99 -23.22 -13.28
N THR A 500 2.55 -22.13 -13.77
CA THR A 500 3.79 -22.25 -14.52
C THR A 500 4.79 -22.69 -13.47
N THR A 501 5.04 -23.98 -13.37
CA THR A 501 6.34 -24.45 -12.89
C THR A 501 7.33 -23.73 -13.80
N GLU A 502 7.92 -22.64 -13.31
CA GLU A 502 9.18 -22.18 -13.83
C GLU A 502 10.21 -23.24 -13.49
N THR A 503 10.16 -24.33 -14.24
CA THR A 503 11.37 -25.04 -14.50
C THR A 503 12.18 -24.05 -15.34
N ALA A 504 13.31 -23.62 -14.81
CA ALA A 504 14.36 -22.98 -15.59
C ALA A 504 14.76 -23.93 -16.71
N ASN A 505 13.98 -23.93 -17.77
CA ASN A 505 14.22 -24.74 -18.95
C ASN A 505 14.43 -23.76 -20.09
N ASP A 506 15.65 -23.74 -20.61
CA ASP A 506 16.06 -23.07 -21.85
C ASP A 506 15.28 -23.55 -23.08
N ALA A 507 14.01 -23.90 -22.94
CA ALA A 507 13.15 -24.29 -24.03
C ALA A 507 12.93 -23.11 -24.98
N ARG A 508 13.48 -23.20 -26.17
CA ARG A 508 13.15 -22.30 -27.27
C ARG A 508 11.85 -22.76 -27.90
N ILE A 509 10.87 -21.90 -27.98
CA ILE A 509 9.53 -22.19 -28.49
C ILE A 509 9.15 -21.11 -29.49
N TRP A 510 8.83 -21.52 -30.72
CA TRP A 510 8.43 -20.60 -31.79
C TRP A 510 7.37 -21.22 -32.72
N ALA A 511 6.55 -20.39 -33.32
CA ALA A 511 5.56 -20.83 -34.29
C ALA A 511 6.17 -21.03 -35.67
N VAL A 512 5.67 -22.03 -36.36
CA VAL A 512 5.87 -22.25 -37.80
C VAL A 512 4.49 -22.45 -38.46
N SER A 513 4.41 -22.49 -39.77
CA SER A 513 3.15 -22.70 -40.47
C SER A 513 2.48 -24.00 -40.06
N GLY A 514 1.29 -23.92 -39.45
CA GLY A 514 0.52 -25.08 -39.00
C GLY A 514 1.11 -25.86 -37.80
N ALA A 515 2.11 -25.33 -37.11
CA ALA A 515 2.73 -26.03 -36.00
C ALA A 515 3.47 -25.12 -35.00
N VAL A 516 3.85 -25.67 -33.86
CA VAL A 516 4.83 -25.09 -32.95
C VAL A 516 6.08 -25.97 -32.91
N LYS A 517 7.25 -25.32 -32.98
CA LYS A 517 8.55 -25.97 -32.75
C LYS A 517 9.05 -25.68 -31.35
N ILE A 518 9.63 -26.71 -30.74
CA ILE A 518 10.15 -26.68 -29.38
C ILE A 518 11.52 -27.33 -29.40
N SER A 519 12.53 -26.63 -28.91
CA SER A 519 13.88 -27.16 -28.70
C SER A 519 14.26 -27.02 -27.23
N VAL A 520 14.83 -28.08 -26.65
CA VAL A 520 15.20 -28.15 -25.22
C VAL A 520 16.63 -28.65 -25.09
N ALA A 521 17.36 -28.16 -24.09
CA ALA A 521 18.72 -28.58 -23.79
C ALA A 521 18.78 -29.90 -22.98
N SER A 522 17.66 -30.29 -22.35
CA SER A 522 17.52 -31.54 -21.60
C SER A 522 16.08 -32.07 -21.71
N PRO A 523 15.85 -33.38 -21.51
CA PRO A 523 14.51 -33.97 -21.61
C PRO A 523 13.48 -33.22 -20.74
N THR A 524 12.47 -32.63 -21.38
CA THR A 524 11.50 -31.76 -20.76
C THR A 524 10.08 -32.17 -21.11
N SER A 525 9.18 -32.25 -20.08
CA SER A 525 7.76 -32.45 -20.33
C SER A 525 7.12 -31.13 -20.76
N VAL A 526 6.55 -31.11 -21.98
CA VAL A 526 5.88 -29.93 -22.54
C VAL A 526 4.40 -30.20 -22.70
N ALA A 527 3.57 -29.26 -22.22
CA ALA A 527 2.14 -29.24 -22.43
C ALA A 527 1.74 -28.01 -23.27
N VAL A 528 0.81 -28.23 -24.20
CA VAL A 528 0.23 -27.20 -25.07
C VAL A 528 -1.24 -27.04 -24.67
N TYR A 529 -1.63 -25.82 -24.38
CA TYR A 529 -3.00 -25.46 -24.00
C TYR A 529 -3.63 -24.57 -25.08
N ASN A 530 -4.91 -24.75 -25.35
CA ASN A 530 -5.70 -23.80 -26.13
C ASN A 530 -6.15 -22.60 -25.28
N VAL A 531 -6.87 -21.65 -25.87
CA VAL A 531 -7.38 -20.45 -25.18
C VAL A 531 -8.43 -20.75 -24.09
N ALA A 532 -9.05 -21.93 -24.12
CA ALA A 532 -9.96 -22.41 -23.08
C ALA A 532 -9.24 -23.13 -21.93
N GLY A 533 -7.90 -23.15 -21.92
CA GLY A 533 -7.10 -23.81 -20.89
C GLY A 533 -7.06 -25.35 -21.00
N GLN A 534 -7.57 -25.94 -22.09
CA GLN A 534 -7.58 -27.38 -22.29
C GLN A 534 -6.24 -27.82 -22.88
N ILE A 535 -5.70 -28.96 -22.40
CA ILE A 535 -4.49 -29.57 -22.98
C ILE A 535 -4.83 -30.15 -24.36
N VAL A 536 -4.20 -29.61 -25.40
CA VAL A 536 -4.33 -30.11 -26.78
C VAL A 536 -3.17 -31.01 -27.21
N ALA A 537 -2.02 -30.90 -26.52
CA ALA A 537 -0.91 -31.84 -26.67
C ALA A 537 -0.06 -31.90 -25.40
N LYS A 538 0.51 -33.08 -25.08
CA LYS A 538 1.48 -33.25 -24.00
C LYS A 538 2.55 -34.26 -24.47
N ARG A 539 3.84 -33.88 -24.40
CA ARG A 539 4.96 -34.72 -24.83
C ARG A 539 6.20 -34.48 -23.99
N ILE A 540 7.06 -35.49 -23.89
CA ILE A 540 8.42 -35.33 -23.44
C ILE A 540 9.26 -34.99 -24.68
N VAL A 541 9.90 -33.85 -24.69
CA VAL A 541 10.80 -33.37 -25.73
C VAL A 541 12.23 -33.62 -25.24
N THR A 542 13.04 -34.29 -26.01
CA THR A 542 14.42 -34.67 -25.64
C THR A 542 15.47 -33.80 -26.32
N ASP A 543 15.14 -33.17 -27.45
CA ASP A 543 15.99 -32.26 -28.21
C ASP A 543 15.10 -31.24 -28.94
N GLU A 544 14.74 -31.49 -30.21
CA GLU A 544 13.82 -30.66 -30.98
C GLU A 544 12.57 -31.46 -31.38
N THR A 545 11.40 -30.83 -31.28
CA THR A 545 10.13 -31.45 -31.66
C THR A 545 9.23 -30.43 -32.35
N THR A 546 8.41 -30.92 -33.30
CA THR A 546 7.36 -30.13 -33.94
C THR A 546 6.01 -30.74 -33.58
N ILE A 547 5.10 -29.89 -33.06
CA ILE A 547 3.73 -30.28 -32.73
C ILE A 547 2.81 -29.57 -33.71
N ALA A 548 2.14 -30.33 -34.58
CA ALA A 548 1.14 -29.79 -35.50
C ALA A 548 -0.07 -29.29 -34.72
N LEU A 549 -0.50 -28.07 -35.00
CA LEU A 549 -1.64 -27.40 -34.34
C LEU A 549 -2.41 -26.60 -35.38
N PRO A 550 -3.73 -26.57 -35.36
CA PRO A 550 -4.54 -25.65 -36.15
C PRO A 550 -4.12 -24.18 -35.92
N ALA A 551 -4.43 -23.32 -36.89
CA ALA A 551 -4.21 -21.89 -36.69
C ALA A 551 -4.95 -21.40 -35.44
N GLY A 552 -4.26 -20.67 -34.56
CA GLY A 552 -4.84 -20.24 -33.29
C GLY A 552 -3.80 -19.75 -32.28
N PHE A 553 -4.31 -19.36 -31.10
CA PHE A 553 -3.50 -18.98 -29.94
C PHE A 553 -3.32 -20.18 -29.01
N TYR A 554 -2.09 -20.38 -28.57
CA TYR A 554 -1.73 -21.47 -27.67
C TYR A 554 -0.80 -20.97 -26.57
N ILE A 555 -0.84 -21.65 -25.43
CA ILE A 555 0.17 -21.52 -24.37
C ILE A 555 0.99 -22.80 -24.37
N VAL A 556 2.29 -22.68 -24.60
CA VAL A 556 3.23 -23.79 -24.67
C VAL A 556 4.30 -23.57 -23.60
N ASN A 557 4.32 -24.41 -22.58
CA ASN A 557 5.26 -24.28 -21.46
C ASN A 557 5.34 -22.85 -20.89
N GLY A 558 4.16 -22.22 -20.68
CA GLY A 558 4.04 -20.85 -20.17
C GLY A 558 4.25 -19.72 -21.19
N LYS A 559 4.70 -20.02 -22.43
CA LYS A 559 4.89 -19.01 -23.49
C LYS A 559 3.69 -18.95 -24.42
N LYS A 560 3.24 -17.75 -24.73
CA LYS A 560 2.16 -17.50 -25.71
C LYS A 560 2.70 -17.67 -27.13
N VAL A 561 2.04 -18.50 -27.93
CA VAL A 561 2.42 -18.82 -29.32
C VAL A 561 1.21 -18.63 -30.23
N VAL A 562 1.42 -18.02 -31.38
CA VAL A 562 0.39 -17.84 -32.42
C VAL A 562 0.77 -18.70 -33.62
N VAL A 563 0.02 -19.78 -33.87
CA VAL A 563 0.18 -20.62 -35.06
C VAL A 563 -0.68 -20.02 -36.19
N LYS A 564 -0.06 -19.83 -37.35
CA LYS A 564 -0.72 -19.26 -38.54
C LYS A 564 -1.04 -20.33 -39.56
#